data_b91a892059fb1fb77c9a24c077979f82
#
_entry.id   b91a892059fb1fb77c9a24c077979f82
#
_cell.length_a   1.000
_cell.length_b   1.000
_cell.length_c   1.000
_cell.angle_alpha   90.00
_cell.angle_beta   90.00
_cell.angle_gamma   90.00
#
_symmetry.space_group_name_H-M   'P 1'
#
loop_
_entity.id
_entity.type
_entity.pdbx_description
1 polymer ?
#
loop_
_entity_poly.entity_id
_entity_poly.type
_entity_poly.pdbx_seq_one_letter_code
_entity_poly.pdbx_strand_id
1 'polypeptide(L)'
;MENKIPKKIHLIWLGGEKPKKFNFLLEKIKEKNKNYDVIEWNDNNINFELINQRLFDETENLGSKSDILRFELLYKYGGIYMDYDFLQIKSFDELLEYDFFAGTD
;
A
#
# COMPACT_ATOMS: atom_id res chain seq x y z
N MET A 1 -25.68 -7.80 0.20
CA MET A 1 -24.72 -7.25 1.00
C MET A 1 -23.64 -6.58 0.17
N GLU A 2 -23.10 -5.61 0.67
CA GLU A 2 -22.17 -4.88 -0.10
C GLU A 2 -20.79 -5.42 0.04
N ASN A 3 -20.07 -5.35 -1.04
CA ASN A 3 -18.66 -5.70 -1.02
C ASN A 3 -17.87 -4.42 -0.90
N LYS A 4 -17.83 -3.92 0.30
CA LYS A 4 -17.13 -2.70 0.54
C LYS A 4 -15.65 -2.95 0.66
N ILE A 5 -14.88 -2.07 0.05
CA ILE A 5 -13.43 -2.10 0.18
C ILE A 5 -13.11 -1.67 1.61
N PRO A 6 -12.31 -2.45 2.34
CA PRO A 6 -11.87 -2.00 3.66
C PRO A 6 -11.18 -0.65 3.56
N LYS A 7 -11.39 0.19 4.54
CA LYS A 7 -10.83 1.54 4.52
C LYS A 7 -9.39 1.51 5.03
N LYS A 8 -8.54 0.86 4.25
CA LYS A 8 -7.12 0.74 4.56
C LYS A 8 -6.32 1.16 3.34
N ILE A 9 -5.29 1.94 3.56
CA ILE A 9 -4.38 2.36 2.50
C ILE A 9 -3.02 1.78 2.83
N HIS A 10 -2.48 1.02 1.90
CA HIS A 10 -1.17 0.39 2.07
C HIS A 10 -0.14 1.11 1.24
N LEU A 11 0.95 1.47 1.88
CA LEU A 11 2.11 2.08 1.22
C LEU A 11 3.30 1.19 1.54
N ILE A 12 4.18 1.02 0.57
CA ILE A 12 5.32 0.12 0.72
C ILE A 12 6.61 0.86 0.40
N TRP A 13 7.59 0.71 1.27
CA TRP A 13 8.94 1.18 0.98
C TRP A 13 9.93 0.13 1.47
N LEU A 14 10.58 -0.54 0.52
CA LEU A 14 11.56 -1.57 0.84
C LEU A 14 12.94 -1.09 0.44
N GLY A 15 13.97 -1.65 1.09
CA GLY A 15 15.33 -1.37 0.71
C GLY A 15 15.95 -0.18 1.41
N GLY A 16 15.58 0.09 2.64
CA GLY A 16 16.21 1.14 3.42
C GLY A 16 15.24 2.21 3.85
N GLU A 17 15.78 3.34 4.20
CA GLU A 17 14.97 4.44 4.71
C GLU A 17 14.25 5.18 3.61
N LYS A 18 13.00 5.53 3.89
CA LYS A 18 12.20 6.31 2.97
C LYS A 18 12.73 7.75 2.95
N PRO A 19 12.89 8.34 1.74
CA PRO A 19 13.31 9.74 1.67
C PRO A 19 12.34 10.65 2.42
N LYS A 20 12.90 11.65 3.07
CA LYS A 20 12.08 12.53 3.91
C LYS A 20 11.01 13.29 3.15
N LYS A 21 11.23 13.51 1.86
CA LYS A 21 10.23 14.21 1.07
C LYS A 21 8.88 13.51 1.06
N PHE A 22 8.88 12.21 1.27
CA PHE A 22 7.63 11.46 1.28
C PHE A 22 6.86 11.62 2.58
N ASN A 23 7.49 12.15 3.64
CA ASN A 23 6.78 12.40 4.88
C ASN A 23 5.70 13.45 4.67
N PHE A 24 5.97 14.43 3.84
CA PHE A 24 5.00 15.46 3.54
C PHE A 24 3.79 14.85 2.82
N LEU A 25 4.06 13.96 1.87
CA LEU A 25 2.99 13.28 1.15
C LEU A 25 2.16 12.41 2.07
N LEU A 26 2.83 11.71 2.98
CA LEU A 26 2.14 10.87 3.93
C LEU A 26 1.17 11.69 4.79
N GLU A 27 1.62 12.85 5.25
CA GLU A 27 0.74 13.70 6.05
C GLU A 27 -0.46 14.15 5.24
N LYS A 28 -0.25 14.45 3.97
CA LYS A 28 -1.36 14.85 3.10
C LYS A 28 -2.34 13.72 2.88
N ILE A 29 -1.83 12.51 2.73
CA ILE A 29 -2.69 11.34 2.57
C ILE A 29 -3.58 11.19 3.79
N LYS A 30 -2.99 11.26 4.97
CA LYS A 30 -3.73 11.11 6.21
C LYS A 30 -4.74 12.22 6.40
N GLU A 31 -4.35 13.41 6.02
CA GLU A 31 -5.21 14.58 6.17
C GLU A 31 -6.44 14.49 5.30
N LYS A 32 -6.25 14.02 4.06
CA LYS A 32 -7.34 13.96 3.10
C LYS A 32 -8.20 12.72 3.25
N ASN A 33 -7.72 11.73 3.96
CA ASN A 33 -8.41 10.45 4.08
C ASN A 33 -8.52 10.02 5.53
N LYS A 34 -9.15 10.87 6.32
CA LYS A 34 -9.20 10.66 7.77
C LYS A 34 -9.94 9.40 8.17
N ASN A 35 -10.79 8.89 7.30
CA ASN A 35 -11.54 7.68 7.59
C ASN A 35 -10.77 6.41 7.28
N TYR A 36 -9.55 6.55 6.75
CA TYR A 36 -8.77 5.40 6.33
C TYR A 36 -7.63 5.13 7.29
N ASP A 37 -7.33 3.86 7.49
CA ASP A 37 -6.12 3.46 8.21
C ASP A 37 -4.98 3.46 7.20
N VAL A 38 -4.03 4.35 7.38
CA VAL A 38 -2.88 4.43 6.50
C VAL A 38 -1.74 3.64 7.12
N ILE A 39 -1.29 2.61 6.42
CA ILE A 39 -0.27 1.71 6.93
C ILE A 39 0.94 1.78 6.02
N GLU A 40 2.09 2.11 6.59
CA GLU A 40 3.35 2.11 5.85
C GLU A 40 4.09 0.82 6.15
N TRP A 41 4.37 0.05 5.10
CA TRP A 41 5.11 -1.19 5.23
C TRP A 41 6.55 -0.99 4.81
N ASN A 42 7.46 -1.55 5.57
CA ASN A 42 8.89 -1.45 5.26
C ASN A 42 9.57 -2.75 5.67
N ASP A 43 10.90 -2.80 5.53
CA ASP A 43 11.64 -4.01 5.83
C ASP A 43 11.51 -4.45 7.29
N ASN A 44 11.15 -3.54 8.18
CA ASN A 44 11.18 -3.80 9.60
C ASN A 44 9.85 -4.18 10.21
N ASN A 45 8.75 -3.96 9.52
CA ASN A 45 7.45 -4.21 10.13
C ASN A 45 6.62 -5.29 9.44
N ILE A 46 7.23 -6.03 8.54
CA ILE A 46 6.55 -7.19 7.94
C ILE A 46 6.84 -8.36 8.87
N ASN A 47 5.95 -8.55 9.83
CA ASN A 47 6.18 -9.53 10.89
C ASN A 47 5.26 -10.73 10.79
N PHE A 48 4.86 -11.07 9.60
CA PHE A 48 4.05 -12.25 9.34
C PHE A 48 4.61 -12.96 8.11
N GLU A 49 4.28 -14.23 7.97
CA GLU A 49 4.77 -15.01 6.84
C GLU A 49 3.87 -14.80 5.63
N LEU A 50 4.49 -14.54 4.49
CA LEU A 50 3.75 -14.37 3.24
C LEU A 50 3.40 -15.73 2.65
N ILE A 51 2.35 -15.78 1.85
CA ILE A 51 2.01 -17.01 1.15
C ILE A 51 3.15 -17.40 0.23
N ASN A 52 3.73 -16.41 -0.46
CA ASN A 52 4.86 -16.64 -1.34
C ASN A 52 6.15 -16.15 -0.71
N GLN A 53 6.36 -16.50 0.55
CA GLN A 53 7.52 -16.01 1.30
C GLN A 53 8.84 -16.34 0.60
N ARG A 54 8.97 -17.55 0.09
CA ARG A 54 10.20 -17.95 -0.55
C ARG A 54 10.48 -17.11 -1.78
N LEU A 55 9.46 -16.89 -2.60
CA LEU A 55 9.62 -16.08 -3.80
C LEU A 55 10.03 -14.66 -3.43
N PHE A 56 9.40 -14.11 -2.40
CA PHE A 56 9.72 -12.79 -1.91
C PHE A 56 11.19 -12.71 -1.47
N ASP A 57 11.62 -13.70 -0.70
CA ASP A 57 12.98 -13.72 -0.18
C ASP A 57 14.03 -13.86 -1.28
N GLU A 58 13.71 -14.61 -2.32
CA GLU A 58 14.66 -14.87 -3.41
C GLU A 58 14.66 -13.78 -4.46
N THR A 59 13.71 -12.90 -4.43
CA THR A 59 13.62 -11.81 -5.40
C THR A 59 14.53 -10.67 -4.96
N GLU A 60 15.47 -10.29 -5.83
CA GLU A 60 16.42 -9.23 -5.49
C GLU A 60 15.94 -7.84 -5.90
N ASN A 61 15.14 -7.78 -6.94
CA ASN A 61 14.65 -6.49 -7.44
C ASN A 61 13.61 -5.93 -6.48
N LEU A 62 13.87 -4.71 -5.96
CA LEU A 62 12.99 -4.12 -4.98
C LEU A 62 11.59 -3.83 -5.52
N GLY A 63 11.51 -3.44 -6.78
CA GLY A 63 10.20 -3.22 -7.39
C GLY A 63 9.38 -4.50 -7.45
N SER A 64 10.04 -5.59 -7.82
CA SER A 64 9.36 -6.89 -7.88
C SER A 64 8.96 -7.36 -6.50
N LYS A 65 9.81 -7.14 -5.50
CA LYS A 65 9.46 -7.52 -4.12
C LYS A 65 8.25 -6.71 -3.66
N SER A 66 8.21 -5.44 -4.00
CA SER A 66 7.08 -4.59 -3.62
C SER A 66 5.79 -5.08 -4.28
N ASP A 67 5.88 -5.53 -5.53
CA ASP A 67 4.70 -6.05 -6.21
C ASP A 67 4.17 -7.30 -5.52
N ILE A 68 5.07 -8.20 -5.12
CA ILE A 68 4.68 -9.40 -4.41
C ILE A 68 4.01 -9.03 -3.09
N LEU A 69 4.63 -8.14 -2.33
CA LEU A 69 4.10 -7.73 -1.06
C LEU A 69 2.74 -7.04 -1.21
N ARG A 70 2.60 -6.23 -2.24
CA ARG A 70 1.33 -5.55 -2.50
C ARG A 70 0.18 -6.53 -2.63
N PHE A 71 0.36 -7.57 -3.43
CA PHE A 71 -0.68 -8.57 -3.61
C PHE A 71 -0.96 -9.33 -2.33
N GLU A 72 0.10 -9.65 -1.57
CA GLU A 72 -0.06 -10.36 -0.31
C GLU A 72 -0.86 -9.53 0.70
N LEU A 73 -0.55 -8.24 0.77
CA LEU A 73 -1.24 -7.35 1.70
C LEU A 73 -2.71 -7.18 1.32
N LEU A 74 -2.98 -7.02 0.04
CA LEU A 74 -4.35 -6.84 -0.40
C LEU A 74 -5.15 -8.11 -0.21
N TYR A 75 -4.51 -9.25 -0.39
CA TYR A 75 -5.17 -10.52 -0.15
C TYR A 75 -5.47 -10.73 1.34
N LYS A 76 -4.52 -10.38 2.19
CA LYS A 76 -4.64 -10.62 3.62
C LYS A 76 -5.56 -9.61 4.32
N TYR A 77 -5.40 -8.35 3.99
CA TYR A 77 -6.11 -7.27 4.69
C TYR A 77 -7.17 -6.58 3.85
N GLY A 78 -7.10 -6.71 2.55
CA GLY A 78 -7.94 -5.91 1.69
C GLY A 78 -7.49 -4.47 1.69
N GLY A 79 -8.32 -3.60 1.16
CA GLY A 79 -7.99 -2.19 1.10
C GLY A 79 -7.41 -1.81 -0.24
N ILE A 80 -6.61 -0.77 -0.23
CA ILE A 80 -6.08 -0.20 -1.47
C ILE A 80 -4.59 0.03 -1.30
N TYR A 81 -3.84 -0.26 -2.35
CA TYR A 81 -2.42 0.04 -2.41
C TYR A 81 -2.21 1.29 -3.23
N MET A 82 -1.34 2.17 -2.78
CA MET A 82 -0.99 3.38 -3.51
C MET A 82 0.50 3.62 -3.42
N ASP A 83 1.05 4.16 -4.51
CA ASP A 83 2.43 4.64 -4.50
C ASP A 83 2.47 6.04 -3.92
N TYR A 84 3.57 6.38 -3.28
CA TYR A 84 3.73 7.71 -2.72
C TYR A 84 3.59 8.79 -3.78
N ASP A 85 4.13 8.55 -4.97
CA ASP A 85 4.08 9.54 -6.04
C ASP A 85 2.68 9.80 -6.56
N PHE A 86 1.87 8.76 -6.58
CA PHE A 86 0.53 8.84 -7.13
C PHE A 86 -0.36 9.77 -6.31
N LEU A 87 -0.12 9.82 -5.01
CA LEU A 87 -0.98 10.54 -4.09
C LEU A 87 -0.83 12.05 -4.15
N GLN A 88 0.15 12.53 -4.89
CA GLN A 88 0.34 13.96 -5.05
C GLN A 88 -0.75 14.60 -5.91
N ILE A 89 -1.42 13.80 -6.72
CA ILE A 89 -2.27 14.32 -7.77
C ILE A 89 -3.71 14.51 -7.33
N LYS A 90 -4.28 13.53 -6.67
CA LYS A 90 -5.69 13.56 -6.32
C LYS A 90 -5.93 13.08 -4.92
N SER A 91 -7.06 13.46 -4.36
CA SER A 91 -7.46 12.89 -3.08
C SER A 91 -7.83 11.43 -3.32
N PHE A 92 -7.76 10.66 -2.26
CA PHE A 92 -8.06 9.25 -2.35
C PHE A 92 -9.53 9.00 -2.68
N ASP A 93 -10.41 9.80 -2.10
CA ASP A 93 -11.83 9.63 -2.35
C ASP A 93 -12.18 9.86 -3.82
N GLU A 94 -11.50 10.78 -4.46
CA GLU A 94 -11.70 10.98 -5.89
C GLU A 94 -11.32 9.75 -6.68
N LEU A 95 -10.25 9.07 -6.25
CA LEU A 95 -9.77 7.89 -6.95
C LEU A 95 -10.69 6.70 -6.77
N LEU A 96 -11.42 6.66 -5.68
CA LEU A 96 -12.35 5.57 -5.43
C LEU A 96 -13.51 5.54 -6.40
N GLU A 97 -13.72 6.62 -7.12
CA GLU A 97 -14.78 6.65 -8.13
C GLU A 97 -14.41 5.88 -9.39
N TYR A 98 -13.17 5.46 -9.49
CA TYR A 98 -12.70 4.71 -10.65
C TYR A 98 -12.57 3.24 -10.29
N ASP A 99 -12.73 2.39 -11.27
CA ASP A 99 -12.75 0.95 -11.05
C ASP A 99 -11.41 0.28 -11.22
N PHE A 100 -10.33 1.01 -11.14
CA PHE A 100 -9.04 0.42 -11.44
C PHE A 100 -8.25 -0.06 -10.23
N PHE A 101 -8.85 -0.06 -9.06
CA PHE A 101 -8.17 -0.55 -7.86
C PHE A 101 -8.27 -2.07 -7.83
N ALA A 102 -7.16 -2.73 -8.08
CA ALA A 102 -7.17 -4.15 -8.29
C ALA A 102 -7.44 -4.96 -7.03
N GLY A 103 -7.13 -4.44 -5.88
CA GLY A 103 -7.28 -5.21 -4.65
C GLY A 103 -8.68 -5.32 -4.12
N THR A 104 -9.65 -4.92 -4.90
CA THR A 104 -11.01 -4.83 -4.39
C THR A 104 -11.77 -6.13 -4.41
N ASP A 105 -11.33 -7.07 -5.15
CA ASP A 105 -12.09 -8.32 -5.25
C ASP A 105 -11.80 -9.28 -4.12
#